data_a3e9d2579b16714195c6a5b18c243104
#
_entry.id   a3e9d2579b16714195c6a5b18c243104
#
_cell.length_a   1.000
_cell.length_b   1.000
_cell.length_c   1.000
_cell.angle_alpha   90.00
_cell.angle_beta   90.00
_cell.angle_gamma   90.00
#
_symmetry.space_group_name_H-M   'P 1'
#
loop_
_entity.id
_entity.type
_entity.pdbx_description
1 polymer ?
#
loop_
_entity_poly.entity_id
_entity_poly.type
_entity_poly.pdbx_seq_one_letter_code
_entity_poly.pdbx_strand_id
1 'polypeptide(L)'
;MSDIKPVELTGNFGFGTMSMTWKPVPPPTEQSLESLRFITSHKEFGTNLLNGGEFYGPNDINLKLLKEFVDSNSDEVNQKLIISIKGAIDMTTFSPNGSKEFITKSIENIISYFPSDKSKRPKLIFEIARVDHKVPYEETIGYIAEFVKAGKIDGISLSEVGIESIKKAEAAFPISCVEIELSLLALDIFENGILEEVSKHNIPIIAYSPLCRGVLTDSAAESADFLKDIPQGDMRHHFEKFYPENFQQNIKRVHALYKFAHEVKHTSLESLSLSWFVKISGLKEYRGVKNITKILAIPSGSTKAKIESNFGSIVELSDEDLAAIDKIIDENPVVGGRYNKQAAAHLNG
;
A
#
# COMPACT_ATOMS: atom_id res chain seq x y z
N MET A 1 5.20 -19.88 -25.65
CA MET A 1 5.15 -19.44 -24.23
C MET A 1 3.68 -19.16 -23.95
N SER A 2 3.08 -19.77 -22.91
CA SER A 2 1.70 -19.45 -22.53
C SER A 2 1.64 -17.94 -22.24
N ASP A 3 0.62 -17.25 -22.78
CA ASP A 3 0.36 -15.82 -22.52
C ASP A 3 -0.01 -15.61 -21.04
N ILE A 4 0.98 -15.67 -20.15
CA ILE A 4 0.78 -15.37 -18.74
C ILE A 4 0.53 -13.87 -18.65
N LYS A 5 -0.68 -13.54 -18.17
CA LYS A 5 -1.09 -12.15 -17.94
C LYS A 5 -0.90 -11.77 -16.48
N PRO A 6 -0.59 -10.51 -16.17
CA PRO A 6 -0.58 -10.03 -14.81
C PRO A 6 -1.95 -10.21 -14.15
N VAL A 7 -1.97 -10.31 -12.82
CA VAL A 7 -3.24 -10.32 -12.07
C VAL A 7 -3.93 -8.97 -12.23
N GLU A 8 -5.14 -8.97 -12.75
CA GLU A 8 -5.95 -7.77 -12.88
C GLU A 8 -6.49 -7.33 -11.52
N LEU A 9 -6.22 -6.09 -11.15
CA LEU A 9 -6.72 -5.46 -9.93
C LEU A 9 -8.01 -4.70 -10.25
N THR A 10 -9.09 -5.05 -9.56
CA THR A 10 -10.40 -4.43 -9.68
C THR A 10 -10.71 -3.55 -8.46
N GLY A 11 -11.78 -2.74 -8.54
CA GLY A 11 -12.15 -1.83 -7.45
C GLY A 11 -11.32 -0.55 -7.40
N ASN A 12 -11.57 0.30 -6.41
CA ASN A 12 -10.92 1.58 -6.22
C ASN A 12 -9.89 1.54 -5.07
N PHE A 13 -10.01 0.56 -4.19
CA PHE A 13 -9.21 0.43 -3.00
C PHE A 13 -8.75 -1.00 -2.79
N GLY A 14 -7.67 -1.14 -2.04
CA GLY A 14 -7.29 -2.33 -1.33
C GLY A 14 -7.29 -2.06 0.18
N PHE A 15 -6.77 -2.98 0.97
CA PHE A 15 -6.73 -2.86 2.42
C PHE A 15 -5.43 -3.40 3.00
N GLY A 16 -4.72 -2.55 3.77
CA GLY A 16 -3.44 -2.91 4.40
C GLY A 16 -3.64 -3.60 5.75
N THR A 17 -2.94 -4.70 5.98
CA THR A 17 -3.05 -5.50 7.22
C THR A 17 -1.89 -5.29 8.20
N MET A 18 -0.88 -4.49 7.86
CA MET A 18 0.31 -4.28 8.69
C MET A 18 -0.03 -3.86 10.12
N SER A 19 -0.95 -2.91 10.30
CA SER A 19 -1.33 -2.38 11.61
C SER A 19 -2.13 -3.36 12.47
N MET A 20 -2.55 -4.50 11.92
CA MET A 20 -3.25 -5.55 12.64
C MET A 20 -2.31 -6.47 13.41
N THR A 21 -1.02 -6.52 13.01
CA THR A 21 -0.07 -7.48 13.56
C THR A 21 1.29 -6.88 13.91
N TRP A 22 1.69 -5.80 13.25
CA TRP A 22 3.01 -5.18 13.43
C TRP A 22 2.89 -3.79 14.07
N LYS A 23 2.67 -3.79 15.37
CA LYS A 23 2.73 -2.61 16.24
C LYS A 23 2.97 -3.03 17.69
N PRO A 24 3.35 -2.10 18.59
CA PRO A 24 3.69 -2.44 19.98
C PRO A 24 2.61 -3.21 20.72
N VAL A 25 1.33 -2.88 20.48
CA VAL A 25 0.16 -3.60 21.00
C VAL A 25 -0.79 -3.85 19.84
N PRO A 26 -0.69 -5.04 19.20
CA PRO A 26 -1.64 -5.41 18.15
C PRO A 26 -3.07 -5.55 18.70
N PRO A 27 -4.11 -5.31 17.89
CA PRO A 27 -5.49 -5.61 18.28
C PRO A 27 -5.67 -7.12 18.47
N PRO A 28 -6.68 -7.55 19.23
CA PRO A 28 -7.07 -8.96 19.29
C PRO A 28 -7.33 -9.54 17.89
N THR A 29 -6.96 -10.79 17.66
CA THR A 29 -7.11 -11.46 16.35
C THR A 29 -8.57 -11.39 15.86
N GLU A 30 -9.56 -11.68 16.71
CA GLU A 30 -10.96 -11.64 16.32
C GLU A 30 -11.41 -10.25 15.85
N GLN A 31 -10.97 -9.18 16.51
CA GLN A 31 -11.23 -7.80 16.05
C GLN A 31 -10.65 -7.54 14.65
N SER A 32 -9.48 -8.09 14.36
CA SER A 32 -8.84 -7.99 13.04
C SER A 32 -9.63 -8.79 11.99
N LEU A 33 -10.08 -10.00 12.33
CA LEU A 33 -10.93 -10.83 11.48
C LEU A 33 -12.28 -10.16 11.19
N GLU A 34 -12.93 -9.59 12.20
CA GLU A 34 -14.17 -8.80 12.02
C GLU A 34 -13.94 -7.63 11.04
N SER A 35 -12.81 -6.92 11.18
CA SER A 35 -12.46 -5.84 10.28
C SER A 35 -12.24 -6.32 8.84
N LEU A 36 -11.58 -7.45 8.64
CA LEU A 36 -11.37 -8.06 7.31
C LEU A 36 -12.69 -8.52 6.69
N ARG A 37 -13.55 -9.18 7.46
CA ARG A 37 -14.89 -9.58 7.00
C ARG A 37 -15.72 -8.37 6.62
N PHE A 38 -15.67 -7.32 7.43
CA PHE A 38 -16.41 -6.08 7.20
C PHE A 38 -15.98 -5.42 5.89
N ILE A 39 -14.68 -5.13 5.70
CA ILE A 39 -14.19 -4.42 4.52
C ILE A 39 -14.40 -5.21 3.22
N THR A 40 -14.28 -6.53 3.25
CA THR A 40 -14.41 -7.37 2.05
C THR A 40 -15.87 -7.69 1.68
N SER A 41 -16.80 -7.57 2.62
CA SER A 41 -18.24 -7.79 2.38
C SER A 41 -18.96 -6.55 1.83
N HIS A 42 -18.43 -5.35 2.05
CA HIS A 42 -19.04 -4.09 1.63
C HIS A 42 -18.57 -3.71 0.23
N LYS A 43 -19.39 -4.07 -0.78
CA LYS A 43 -19.08 -3.83 -2.21
C LYS A 43 -18.92 -2.35 -2.54
N GLU A 44 -19.61 -1.46 -1.82
CA GLU A 44 -19.53 -0.01 -1.96
C GLU A 44 -18.15 0.54 -1.65
N PHE A 45 -17.34 -0.15 -0.84
CA PHE A 45 -15.95 0.23 -0.59
C PHE A 45 -15.01 -0.19 -1.73
N GLY A 46 -15.48 -1.05 -2.65
CA GLY A 46 -14.71 -1.46 -3.82
C GLY A 46 -13.40 -2.18 -3.50
N THR A 47 -13.36 -2.94 -2.39
CA THR A 47 -12.14 -3.57 -1.87
C THR A 47 -12.19 -5.08 -2.03
N ASN A 48 -11.26 -5.63 -2.81
CA ASN A 48 -11.02 -7.06 -2.93
C ASN A 48 -9.53 -7.43 -2.82
N LEU A 49 -8.64 -6.44 -2.69
CA LEU A 49 -7.21 -6.60 -2.51
C LEU A 49 -6.86 -6.45 -1.03
N LEU A 50 -6.24 -7.47 -0.45
CA LEU A 50 -5.60 -7.40 0.87
C LEU A 50 -4.09 -7.37 0.69
N ASN A 51 -3.41 -6.47 1.41
CA ASN A 51 -1.95 -6.38 1.41
C ASN A 51 -1.41 -6.79 2.78
N GLY A 52 -0.53 -7.78 2.78
CA GLY A 52 0.12 -8.34 3.96
C GLY A 52 1.63 -8.44 3.80
N GLY A 53 2.28 -9.03 4.80
CA GLY A 53 3.71 -9.26 4.76
C GLY A 53 4.14 -10.44 5.63
N GLU A 54 5.06 -11.25 5.11
CA GLU A 54 5.68 -12.37 5.83
C GLU A 54 6.29 -11.90 7.16
N PHE A 55 6.90 -10.70 7.13
CA PHE A 55 7.59 -10.09 8.26
C PHE A 55 6.74 -9.06 9.03
N TYR A 56 5.43 -8.98 8.80
CA TYR A 56 4.54 -8.08 9.53
C TYR A 56 4.20 -8.60 10.93
N GLY A 57 5.19 -8.54 11.82
CA GLY A 57 5.15 -9.03 13.19
C GLY A 57 5.86 -10.37 13.37
N PRO A 58 6.05 -10.82 14.62
CA PRO A 58 6.82 -12.01 14.92
C PRO A 58 6.06 -13.30 14.56
N ASN A 59 6.81 -14.37 14.29
CA ASN A 59 6.28 -15.74 14.15
C ASN A 59 5.16 -15.87 13.09
N ASP A 60 5.30 -15.19 11.98
CA ASP A 60 4.35 -15.20 10.86
C ASP A 60 2.91 -14.82 11.26
N ILE A 61 2.76 -13.97 12.26
CA ILE A 61 1.44 -13.63 12.81
C ILE A 61 0.50 -13.03 11.77
N ASN A 62 1.05 -12.30 10.78
CA ASN A 62 0.24 -11.73 9.69
C ASN A 62 -0.24 -12.82 8.73
N LEU A 63 0.62 -13.78 8.38
CA LEU A 63 0.24 -14.94 7.55
C LEU A 63 -0.81 -15.80 8.27
N LYS A 64 -0.67 -16.01 9.57
CA LYS A 64 -1.65 -16.73 10.41
C LYS A 64 -3.01 -16.03 10.41
N LEU A 65 -3.02 -14.69 10.56
CA LEU A 65 -4.25 -13.90 10.49
C LEU A 65 -4.94 -14.05 9.14
N LEU A 66 -4.17 -13.92 8.04
CA LEU A 66 -4.70 -14.04 6.68
C LEU A 66 -5.19 -15.46 6.39
N LYS A 67 -4.46 -16.49 6.88
CA LYS A 67 -4.89 -17.88 6.79
C LYS A 67 -6.25 -18.09 7.49
N GLU A 68 -6.38 -17.66 8.75
CA GLU A 68 -7.60 -17.81 9.53
C GLU A 68 -8.78 -17.09 8.87
N PHE A 69 -8.53 -15.90 8.29
CA PHE A 69 -9.52 -15.19 7.49
C PHE A 69 -9.96 -16.00 6.26
N VAL A 70 -9.03 -16.54 5.48
CA VAL A 70 -9.31 -17.35 4.28
C VAL A 70 -10.04 -18.63 4.64
N ASP A 71 -9.62 -19.34 5.69
CA ASP A 71 -10.24 -20.57 6.16
C ASP A 71 -11.68 -20.35 6.67
N SER A 72 -12.01 -19.13 7.13
CA SER A 72 -13.36 -18.78 7.61
C SER A 72 -14.34 -18.41 6.49
N ASN A 73 -13.85 -18.22 5.25
CA ASN A 73 -14.67 -17.87 4.09
C ASN A 73 -15.10 -19.10 3.29
N SER A 74 -16.16 -18.96 2.48
CA SER A 74 -16.44 -19.93 1.42
C SER A 74 -15.44 -19.80 0.25
N ASP A 75 -15.27 -20.89 -0.50
CA ASP A 75 -14.41 -20.89 -1.69
C ASP A 75 -14.83 -19.79 -2.69
N GLU A 76 -16.13 -19.54 -2.85
CA GLU A 76 -16.65 -18.49 -3.73
C GLU A 76 -16.22 -17.07 -3.28
N VAL A 77 -16.16 -16.81 -1.99
CA VAL A 77 -15.65 -15.53 -1.44
C VAL A 77 -14.15 -15.43 -1.70
N ASN A 78 -13.41 -16.49 -1.39
CA ASN A 78 -11.97 -16.53 -1.57
C ASN A 78 -11.55 -16.27 -3.02
N GLN A 79 -12.24 -16.86 -4.00
CA GLN A 79 -11.95 -16.66 -5.43
C GLN A 79 -12.08 -15.22 -5.92
N LYS A 80 -12.85 -14.39 -5.22
CA LYS A 80 -13.01 -12.96 -5.53
C LYS A 80 -11.92 -12.08 -4.93
N LEU A 81 -11.13 -12.62 -4.01
CA LEU A 81 -10.09 -11.90 -3.30
C LEU A 81 -8.73 -12.04 -3.98
N ILE A 82 -7.91 -11.03 -3.77
CA ILE A 82 -6.51 -10.99 -4.11
C ILE A 82 -5.73 -10.71 -2.83
N ILE A 83 -4.68 -11.46 -2.55
CA ILE A 83 -3.78 -11.19 -1.43
C ILE A 83 -2.37 -10.96 -1.98
N SER A 84 -1.85 -9.74 -1.81
CA SER A 84 -0.46 -9.40 -2.09
C SER A 84 0.35 -9.49 -0.80
N ILE A 85 1.40 -10.28 -0.80
CA ILE A 85 2.19 -10.55 0.42
C ILE A 85 3.65 -10.19 0.18
N LYS A 86 4.15 -9.23 0.98
CA LYS A 86 5.56 -8.85 1.00
C LYS A 86 6.42 -9.95 1.58
N GLY A 87 7.49 -10.28 0.87
CA GLY A 87 8.51 -11.21 1.31
C GLY A 87 9.93 -10.72 0.94
N ALA A 88 10.88 -11.63 1.02
CA ALA A 88 12.28 -11.40 0.65
C ALA A 88 13.03 -10.37 1.52
N ILE A 89 12.68 -10.24 2.80
CA ILE A 89 13.45 -9.50 3.80
C ILE A 89 14.06 -10.49 4.81
N ASP A 90 15.36 -10.47 4.92
CA ASP A 90 16.05 -11.19 5.99
C ASP A 90 15.89 -10.43 7.32
N MET A 91 15.06 -10.96 8.20
CA MET A 91 14.74 -10.35 9.48
C MET A 91 15.90 -10.38 10.49
N THR A 92 16.96 -11.12 10.21
CA THR A 92 18.18 -11.12 11.07
C THR A 92 19.04 -9.90 10.80
N THR A 93 19.02 -9.41 9.56
CA THR A 93 19.83 -8.27 9.10
C THR A 93 18.97 -7.05 8.72
N PHE A 94 17.65 -7.19 8.69
CA PHE A 94 16.69 -6.21 8.17
C PHE A 94 17.02 -5.73 6.75
N SER A 95 17.57 -6.63 5.94
CA SER A 95 18.01 -6.32 4.58
C SER A 95 17.27 -7.16 3.53
N PRO A 96 17.07 -6.63 2.32
CA PRO A 96 16.53 -7.43 1.22
C PRO A 96 17.49 -8.56 0.85
N ASN A 97 16.91 -9.68 0.42
CA ASN A 97 17.67 -10.83 -0.09
C ASN A 97 16.98 -11.40 -1.34
N GLY A 98 17.57 -11.05 -2.51
CA GLY A 98 17.08 -11.46 -3.84
C GLY A 98 17.62 -12.78 -4.32
N SER A 99 18.39 -13.53 -3.52
CA SER A 99 18.96 -14.82 -3.93
C SER A 99 17.89 -15.88 -4.19
N LYS A 100 18.14 -16.79 -5.11
CA LYS A 100 17.21 -17.87 -5.46
C LYS A 100 16.78 -18.67 -4.24
N GLU A 101 17.71 -19.01 -3.38
CA GLU A 101 17.46 -19.79 -2.16
C GLU A 101 16.49 -19.04 -1.23
N PHE A 102 16.74 -17.74 -0.99
CA PHE A 102 15.92 -16.95 -0.08
C PHE A 102 14.52 -16.67 -0.65
N ILE A 103 14.43 -16.32 -1.94
CA ILE A 103 13.15 -16.13 -2.64
C ILE A 103 12.33 -17.42 -2.59
N THR A 104 12.93 -18.57 -2.88
CA THR A 104 12.27 -19.88 -2.81
C THR A 104 11.71 -20.13 -1.40
N LYS A 105 12.54 -19.94 -0.36
CA LYS A 105 12.15 -20.14 1.03
C LYS A 105 10.98 -19.21 1.43
N SER A 106 11.07 -17.94 1.08
CA SER A 106 10.03 -16.95 1.38
C SER A 106 8.69 -17.29 0.71
N ILE A 107 8.71 -17.62 -0.60
CA ILE A 107 7.49 -18.01 -1.31
C ILE A 107 6.91 -19.31 -0.75
N GLU A 108 7.74 -20.34 -0.51
CA GLU A 108 7.29 -21.61 0.06
C GLU A 108 6.69 -21.45 1.45
N ASN A 109 7.29 -20.58 2.30
CA ASN A 109 6.71 -20.24 3.58
C ASN A 109 5.32 -19.60 3.40
N ILE A 110 5.21 -18.55 2.58
CA ILE A 110 3.94 -17.84 2.34
C ILE A 110 2.84 -18.79 1.84
N ILE A 111 3.12 -19.57 0.79
CA ILE A 111 2.09 -20.45 0.20
C ILE A 111 1.68 -21.61 1.11
N SER A 112 2.50 -21.97 2.11
CA SER A 112 2.16 -23.00 3.11
C SER A 112 0.96 -22.64 3.97
N TYR A 113 0.62 -21.35 4.07
CA TYR A 113 -0.54 -20.85 4.82
C TYR A 113 -1.85 -20.91 4.03
N PHE A 114 -1.83 -21.17 2.73
CA PHE A 114 -3.01 -21.11 1.87
C PHE A 114 -3.26 -22.46 1.19
N PRO A 115 -4.53 -22.77 0.84
CA PRO A 115 -4.85 -23.98 0.09
C PRO A 115 -4.05 -24.04 -1.22
N SER A 116 -3.50 -25.21 -1.54
CA SER A 116 -2.80 -25.44 -2.82
C SER A 116 -3.75 -25.45 -4.02
N ASP A 117 -5.00 -25.81 -3.80
CA ASP A 117 -6.07 -25.78 -4.79
C ASP A 117 -6.51 -24.33 -5.05
N LYS A 118 -6.23 -23.85 -6.26
CA LYS A 118 -6.57 -22.46 -6.68
C LYS A 118 -8.07 -22.17 -6.62
N SER A 119 -8.94 -23.17 -6.72
CA SER A 119 -10.37 -23.00 -6.63
C SER A 119 -10.87 -22.71 -5.21
N LYS A 120 -10.00 -22.84 -4.21
CA LYS A 120 -10.32 -22.69 -2.78
C LYS A 120 -9.65 -21.49 -2.11
N ARG A 121 -8.77 -20.81 -2.83
CA ARG A 121 -7.98 -19.73 -2.27
C ARG A 121 -8.10 -18.42 -3.06
N PRO A 122 -7.76 -17.27 -2.44
CA PRO A 122 -7.52 -16.02 -3.15
C PRO A 122 -6.42 -16.15 -4.22
N LYS A 123 -6.42 -15.24 -5.20
CA LYS A 123 -5.23 -15.05 -6.01
C LYS A 123 -4.10 -14.56 -5.11
N LEU A 124 -2.93 -15.19 -5.20
CA LEU A 124 -1.74 -14.83 -4.43
C LEU A 124 -0.75 -14.09 -5.31
N ILE A 125 -0.39 -12.89 -4.91
CA ILE A 125 0.69 -12.10 -5.49
C ILE A 125 1.86 -12.12 -4.52
N PHE A 126 3.04 -12.54 -4.98
CA PHE A 126 4.26 -12.34 -4.21
C PHE A 126 4.79 -10.94 -4.47
N GLU A 127 5.02 -10.19 -3.43
CA GLU A 127 5.54 -8.84 -3.50
C GLU A 127 6.96 -8.79 -2.95
N ILE A 128 7.92 -8.47 -3.82
CA ILE A 128 9.30 -8.27 -3.38
C ILE A 128 9.41 -6.92 -2.66
N ALA A 129 9.73 -6.98 -1.36
CA ALA A 129 9.63 -5.82 -0.49
C ALA A 129 10.62 -4.69 -0.82
N ARG A 130 11.84 -5.04 -1.25
CA ARG A 130 12.90 -4.09 -1.64
C ARG A 130 13.84 -4.75 -2.66
N VAL A 131 14.52 -3.93 -3.45
CA VAL A 131 15.57 -4.39 -4.36
C VAL A 131 16.81 -4.80 -3.58
N ASP A 132 17.33 -5.99 -3.85
CA ASP A 132 18.66 -6.42 -3.39
C ASP A 132 19.68 -6.16 -4.50
N HIS A 133 20.49 -5.13 -4.34
CA HIS A 133 21.52 -4.76 -5.32
C HIS A 133 22.68 -5.77 -5.45
N LYS A 134 22.72 -6.82 -4.62
CA LYS A 134 23.71 -7.89 -4.71
C LYS A 134 23.38 -8.94 -5.76
N VAL A 135 22.12 -8.97 -6.20
CA VAL A 135 21.61 -9.91 -7.22
C VAL A 135 21.01 -9.09 -8.36
N PRO A 136 21.32 -9.39 -9.64
CA PRO A 136 20.64 -8.77 -10.76
C PRO A 136 19.12 -8.88 -10.60
N TYR A 137 18.42 -7.74 -10.67
CA TYR A 137 16.99 -7.71 -10.31
C TYR A 137 16.14 -8.58 -11.24
N GLU A 138 16.51 -8.63 -12.53
CA GLU A 138 15.90 -9.51 -13.52
C GLU A 138 16.03 -11.00 -13.19
N GLU A 139 17.11 -11.41 -12.51
CA GLU A 139 17.27 -12.79 -12.04
C GLU A 139 16.34 -13.05 -10.86
N THR A 140 16.25 -12.13 -9.90
CA THR A 140 15.31 -12.22 -8.78
C THR A 140 13.88 -12.35 -9.28
N ILE A 141 13.46 -11.53 -10.24
CA ILE A 141 12.14 -11.64 -10.89
C ILE A 141 11.99 -12.99 -11.59
N GLY A 142 13.03 -13.49 -12.24
CA GLY A 142 13.05 -14.81 -12.88
C GLY A 142 12.77 -15.95 -11.89
N TYR A 143 13.34 -15.91 -10.69
CA TYR A 143 13.11 -16.90 -9.63
C TYR A 143 11.65 -16.89 -9.15
N ILE A 144 11.05 -15.71 -8.98
CA ILE A 144 9.63 -15.59 -8.62
C ILE A 144 8.73 -16.10 -9.76
N ALA A 145 9.09 -15.78 -11.00
CA ALA A 145 8.35 -16.20 -12.19
C ALA A 145 8.27 -17.73 -12.35
N GLU A 146 9.25 -18.49 -11.85
CA GLU A 146 9.20 -19.96 -11.81
C GLU A 146 7.96 -20.44 -11.02
N PHE A 147 7.61 -19.77 -9.91
CA PHE A 147 6.44 -20.10 -9.10
C PHE A 147 5.11 -19.70 -9.75
N VAL A 148 5.09 -18.58 -10.48
CA VAL A 148 3.91 -18.20 -11.29
C VAL A 148 3.67 -19.21 -12.39
N LYS A 149 4.71 -19.58 -13.14
CA LYS A 149 4.65 -20.61 -14.21
C LYS A 149 4.22 -21.98 -13.69
N ALA A 150 4.65 -22.34 -12.48
CA ALA A 150 4.22 -23.56 -11.79
C ALA A 150 2.79 -23.49 -11.21
N GLY A 151 2.14 -22.32 -11.28
CA GLY A 151 0.81 -22.11 -10.74
C GLY A 151 0.74 -22.08 -9.21
N LYS A 152 1.85 -21.97 -8.51
CA LYS A 152 1.90 -21.90 -7.05
C LYS A 152 1.47 -20.54 -6.50
N ILE A 153 1.80 -19.46 -7.23
CA ILE A 153 1.29 -18.09 -7.03
C ILE A 153 0.69 -17.57 -8.35
N ASP A 154 0.04 -16.42 -8.33
CA ASP A 154 -0.73 -15.94 -9.47
C ASP A 154 -0.11 -14.69 -10.12
N GLY A 155 0.78 -13.96 -9.42
CA GLY A 155 1.40 -12.75 -9.95
C GLY A 155 2.59 -12.27 -9.13
N ILE A 156 3.22 -11.22 -9.63
CA ILE A 156 4.38 -10.55 -9.03
C ILE A 156 4.02 -9.09 -8.78
N SER A 157 4.34 -8.57 -7.59
CA SER A 157 4.32 -7.17 -7.24
C SER A 157 5.71 -6.68 -6.86
N LEU A 158 6.01 -5.44 -7.20
CA LEU A 158 7.23 -4.75 -6.79
C LEU A 158 6.89 -3.76 -5.67
N SER A 159 7.87 -3.41 -4.83
CA SER A 159 7.68 -2.40 -3.79
C SER A 159 8.90 -1.48 -3.69
N GLU A 160 8.64 -0.16 -3.65
CA GLU A 160 9.67 0.90 -3.51
C GLU A 160 10.82 0.77 -4.52
N VAL A 161 10.46 0.62 -5.78
CA VAL A 161 11.38 0.44 -6.90
C VAL A 161 11.54 1.72 -7.71
N GLY A 162 12.74 1.92 -8.26
CA GLY A 162 13.04 3.00 -9.21
C GLY A 162 12.77 2.60 -10.66
N ILE A 163 12.91 3.56 -11.57
CA ILE A 163 12.61 3.41 -13.00
C ILE A 163 13.38 2.25 -13.62
N GLU A 164 14.69 2.15 -13.36
CA GLU A 164 15.53 1.11 -13.95
C GLU A 164 15.15 -0.29 -13.47
N SER A 165 14.77 -0.43 -12.19
CA SER A 165 14.29 -1.70 -11.64
C SER A 165 12.93 -2.10 -12.20
N ILE A 166 12.02 -1.12 -12.44
CA ILE A 166 10.74 -1.36 -13.11
C ILE A 166 10.98 -1.91 -14.53
N LYS A 167 11.83 -1.25 -15.31
CA LYS A 167 12.15 -1.69 -16.67
C LYS A 167 12.77 -3.10 -16.72
N LYS A 168 13.70 -3.40 -15.81
CA LYS A 168 14.32 -4.73 -15.71
C LYS A 168 13.29 -5.80 -15.33
N ALA A 169 12.42 -5.50 -14.37
CA ALA A 169 11.38 -6.41 -13.93
C ALA A 169 10.39 -6.72 -15.06
N GLU A 170 9.88 -5.68 -15.72
CA GLU A 170 8.92 -5.81 -16.83
C GLU A 170 9.50 -6.56 -18.02
N ALA A 171 10.78 -6.34 -18.34
CA ALA A 171 11.48 -7.09 -19.38
C ALA A 171 11.64 -8.58 -19.02
N ALA A 172 11.73 -8.92 -17.74
CA ALA A 172 11.90 -10.30 -17.28
C ALA A 172 10.58 -11.06 -17.17
N PHE A 173 9.51 -10.42 -16.66
CA PHE A 173 8.21 -11.07 -16.48
C PHE A 173 7.09 -10.01 -16.26
N PRO A 174 5.83 -10.29 -16.70
CA PRO A 174 4.70 -9.39 -16.49
C PRO A 174 4.46 -9.07 -15.00
N ILE A 175 4.40 -7.78 -14.66
CA ILE A 175 4.23 -7.27 -13.30
C ILE A 175 2.77 -6.91 -13.05
N SER A 176 2.19 -7.39 -11.95
CA SER A 176 0.79 -7.16 -11.61
C SER A 176 0.54 -5.77 -11.01
N CYS A 177 1.47 -5.26 -10.23
CA CYS A 177 1.39 -3.93 -9.61
C CYS A 177 2.74 -3.50 -9.02
N VAL A 178 2.81 -2.21 -8.69
CA VAL A 178 3.95 -1.61 -7.95
C VAL A 178 3.42 -0.92 -6.71
N GLU A 179 3.92 -1.27 -5.53
CA GLU A 179 3.53 -0.63 -4.29
C GLU A 179 4.51 0.48 -3.91
N ILE A 180 3.97 1.69 -3.72
CA ILE A 180 4.75 2.90 -3.43
C ILE A 180 3.98 3.79 -2.44
N GLU A 181 4.69 4.52 -1.58
CA GLU A 181 4.07 5.51 -0.70
C GLU A 181 3.49 6.65 -1.53
N LEU A 182 2.19 6.87 -1.35
CA LEU A 182 1.50 8.00 -1.96
C LEU A 182 0.41 8.52 -1.01
N SER A 183 0.38 9.83 -0.82
CA SER A 183 -0.64 10.53 -0.06
C SER A 183 -0.59 12.02 -0.36
N LEU A 184 -1.53 12.80 0.12
CA LEU A 184 -1.50 14.27 0.02
C LEU A 184 -0.31 14.93 0.77
N LEU A 185 0.51 14.13 1.50
CA LEU A 185 1.77 14.53 2.12
C LEU A 185 3.00 13.80 1.56
N ALA A 186 2.84 12.98 0.52
CA ALA A 186 3.93 12.26 -0.15
C ALA A 186 3.61 12.15 -1.64
N LEU A 187 4.17 13.03 -2.44
CA LEU A 187 3.84 13.21 -3.86
C LEU A 187 5.05 12.94 -4.77
N ASP A 188 6.13 12.39 -4.21
CA ASP A 188 7.41 12.20 -4.90
C ASP A 188 7.27 11.48 -6.25
N ILE A 189 6.30 10.55 -6.40
CA ILE A 189 6.12 9.78 -7.63
C ILE A 189 5.70 10.62 -8.85
N PHE A 190 5.16 11.82 -8.62
CA PHE A 190 4.82 12.75 -9.72
C PHE A 190 6.05 13.48 -10.26
N GLU A 191 7.15 13.53 -9.49
CA GLU A 191 8.35 14.31 -9.81
C GLU A 191 9.55 13.42 -10.18
N ASN A 192 9.62 12.19 -9.64
CA ASN A 192 10.76 11.28 -9.83
C ASN A 192 10.64 10.36 -11.05
N GLY A 193 9.57 10.50 -11.86
CA GLY A 193 9.35 9.75 -13.09
C GLY A 193 8.78 8.33 -12.90
N ILE A 194 8.62 7.85 -11.65
CA ILE A 194 8.12 6.49 -11.39
C ILE A 194 6.68 6.34 -11.88
N LEU A 195 5.79 7.30 -11.56
CA LEU A 195 4.39 7.24 -12.00
C LEU A 195 4.29 7.28 -13.53
N GLU A 196 5.13 8.07 -14.20
CA GLU A 196 5.19 8.10 -15.66
C GLU A 196 5.60 6.74 -16.23
N GLU A 197 6.62 6.10 -15.64
CA GLU A 197 7.13 4.82 -16.14
C GLU A 197 6.10 3.70 -15.99
N VAL A 198 5.49 3.52 -14.81
CA VAL A 198 4.46 2.49 -14.61
C VAL A 198 3.21 2.75 -15.46
N SER A 199 2.88 4.04 -15.71
CA SER A 199 1.75 4.41 -16.57
C SER A 199 1.99 4.05 -18.04
N LYS A 200 3.20 4.14 -18.55
CA LYS A 200 3.56 3.68 -19.92
C LYS A 200 3.28 2.20 -20.13
N HIS A 201 3.44 1.40 -19.09
CA HIS A 201 3.23 -0.05 -19.10
C HIS A 201 1.84 -0.48 -18.60
N ASN A 202 0.98 0.48 -18.21
CA ASN A 202 -0.31 0.23 -17.56
C ASN A 202 -0.20 -0.65 -16.31
N ILE A 203 0.91 -0.55 -15.56
CA ILE A 203 1.10 -1.28 -14.31
C ILE A 203 0.40 -0.48 -13.19
N PRO A 204 -0.59 -1.06 -12.49
CA PRO A 204 -1.27 -0.39 -11.39
C PRO A 204 -0.34 -0.02 -10.23
N ILE A 205 -0.63 1.12 -9.59
CA ILE A 205 0.00 1.53 -8.33
C ILE A 205 -0.85 1.05 -7.15
N ILE A 206 -0.21 0.42 -6.17
CA ILE A 206 -0.74 0.22 -4.84
C ILE A 206 -0.16 1.32 -3.94
N ALA A 207 -1.01 2.27 -3.56
CA ALA A 207 -0.61 3.41 -2.74
C ALA A 207 -0.68 3.06 -1.26
N TYR A 208 0.48 2.77 -0.63
CA TYR A 208 0.50 2.53 0.81
C TYR A 208 0.59 3.84 1.61
N SER A 209 0.21 3.78 2.87
CA SER A 209 0.10 4.94 3.78
C SER A 209 -0.71 6.11 3.19
N PRO A 210 -1.88 5.88 2.55
CA PRO A 210 -2.65 6.92 1.88
C PRO A 210 -3.13 8.02 2.83
N LEU A 211 -3.26 7.71 4.12
CA LEU A 211 -3.58 8.65 5.19
C LEU A 211 -2.32 9.14 5.94
N CYS A 212 -1.15 9.05 5.32
CA CYS A 212 0.13 9.46 5.90
C CYS A 212 0.29 8.96 7.34
N ARG A 213 0.10 7.64 7.55
CA ARG A 213 0.24 6.99 8.86
C ARG A 213 -0.66 7.59 9.96
N GLY A 214 -1.84 8.09 9.56
CA GLY A 214 -2.86 8.65 10.44
C GLY A 214 -2.83 10.17 10.63
N VAL A 215 -1.96 10.88 9.92
CA VAL A 215 -1.93 12.37 9.96
C VAL A 215 -3.05 12.98 9.13
N LEU A 216 -3.45 12.35 8.03
CA LEU A 216 -4.56 12.80 7.19
C LEU A 216 -5.90 12.24 7.71
N THR A 217 -6.25 12.61 8.95
CA THR A 217 -7.50 12.26 9.62
C THR A 217 -8.02 13.45 10.42
N ASP A 218 -9.32 13.50 10.65
CA ASP A 218 -9.94 14.52 11.49
C ASP A 218 -9.32 14.53 12.89
N SER A 219 -9.13 13.37 13.48
CA SER A 219 -8.53 13.25 14.82
C SER A 219 -7.12 13.85 14.92
N ALA A 220 -6.34 13.78 13.85
CA ALA A 220 -5.01 14.38 13.81
C ALA A 220 -5.08 15.91 13.62
N ALA A 221 -6.00 16.38 12.77
CA ALA A 221 -6.19 17.80 12.52
C ALA A 221 -6.75 18.54 13.75
N GLU A 222 -7.57 17.88 14.57
CA GLU A 222 -8.20 18.41 15.77
C GLU A 222 -7.32 18.23 17.02
N SER A 223 -6.27 17.42 16.96
CA SER A 223 -5.37 17.22 18.10
C SER A 223 -4.62 18.50 18.47
N ALA A 224 -4.59 18.82 19.75
CA ALA A 224 -3.80 19.93 20.26
C ALA A 224 -2.28 19.70 20.12
N ASP A 225 -1.83 18.45 20.12
CA ASP A 225 -0.43 18.06 19.93
C ASP A 225 -0.33 16.60 19.46
N PHE A 226 -0.55 16.39 18.17
CA PHE A 226 -0.56 15.04 17.57
C PHE A 226 0.72 14.25 17.84
N LEU A 227 1.88 14.91 17.92
CA LEU A 227 3.14 14.20 18.17
C LEU A 227 3.18 13.56 19.56
N LYS A 228 2.53 14.17 20.55
CA LYS A 228 2.39 13.58 21.90
C LYS A 228 1.39 12.44 21.95
N ASP A 229 0.44 12.42 21.02
CA ASP A 229 -0.55 11.34 20.91
C ASP A 229 0.07 10.07 20.29
N ILE A 230 1.24 10.17 19.67
CA ILE A 230 1.95 9.02 19.10
C ILE A 230 2.54 8.17 20.24
N PRO A 231 2.16 6.87 20.37
CA PRO A 231 2.68 6.01 21.41
C PRO A 231 4.21 5.90 21.41
N GLN A 232 4.79 5.78 22.59
CA GLN A 232 6.21 5.52 22.71
C GLN A 232 6.59 4.20 22.03
N GLY A 233 7.70 4.18 21.27
CA GLY A 233 8.14 3.03 20.48
C GLY A 233 7.43 2.87 19.13
N ASP A 234 6.53 3.78 18.79
CA ASP A 234 5.93 3.82 17.43
C ASP A 234 6.99 4.25 16.41
N MET A 235 7.01 3.57 15.26
CA MET A 235 7.99 3.84 14.20
C MET A 235 7.90 5.25 13.62
N ARG A 236 6.76 5.94 13.77
CA ARG A 236 6.59 7.33 13.32
C ARG A 236 7.61 8.29 13.94
N HIS A 237 8.09 8.01 15.14
CA HIS A 237 9.15 8.80 15.78
C HIS A 237 10.49 8.76 15.01
N HIS A 238 10.67 7.82 14.08
CA HIS A 238 11.88 7.66 13.28
C HIS A 238 11.76 8.21 11.85
N PHE A 239 10.62 8.79 11.47
CA PHE A 239 10.41 9.36 10.14
C PHE A 239 10.57 10.88 10.18
N GLU A 240 11.37 11.44 9.26
CA GLU A 240 11.71 12.86 9.28
C GLU A 240 10.50 13.79 9.22
N LYS A 241 9.43 13.41 8.52
CA LYS A 241 8.17 14.19 8.47
C LYS A 241 7.55 14.41 9.85
N PHE A 242 7.82 13.55 10.82
CA PHE A 242 7.29 13.59 12.18
C PHE A 242 8.26 14.24 13.18
N TYR A 243 9.47 14.62 12.78
CA TYR A 243 10.35 15.38 13.67
C TYR A 243 9.70 16.72 14.02
N PRO A 244 9.73 17.17 15.27
CA PRO A 244 8.98 18.34 15.72
C PRO A 244 9.18 19.57 14.84
N GLU A 245 10.41 19.84 14.40
CA GLU A 245 10.76 20.97 13.52
C GLU A 245 10.11 20.88 12.14
N ASN A 246 9.98 19.67 11.58
CA ASN A 246 9.32 19.42 10.29
C ASN A 246 7.81 19.39 10.43
N PHE A 247 7.32 18.76 11.50
CA PHE A 247 5.89 18.56 11.70
C PHE A 247 5.13 19.88 11.86
N GLN A 248 5.73 20.88 12.51
CA GLN A 248 5.14 22.23 12.62
C GLN A 248 4.84 22.87 11.26
N GLN A 249 5.63 22.56 10.24
CA GLN A 249 5.34 22.99 8.86
C GLN A 249 4.29 22.09 8.22
N ASN A 250 4.45 20.77 8.36
CA ASN A 250 3.63 19.78 7.67
C ASN A 250 2.17 19.81 8.10
N ILE A 251 1.89 20.07 9.39
CA ILE A 251 0.53 20.14 9.93
C ILE A 251 -0.30 21.29 9.32
N LYS A 252 0.34 22.31 8.75
CA LYS A 252 -0.37 23.41 8.07
C LYS A 252 -1.14 22.91 6.84
N ARG A 253 -0.52 22.00 6.05
CA ARG A 253 -1.22 21.34 4.93
C ARG A 253 -2.41 20.53 5.42
N VAL A 254 -2.24 19.80 6.53
CA VAL A 254 -3.30 18.98 7.13
C VAL A 254 -4.49 19.85 7.53
N HIS A 255 -4.24 20.97 8.23
CA HIS A 255 -5.30 21.90 8.63
C HIS A 255 -6.00 22.57 7.43
N ALA A 256 -5.25 22.91 6.37
CA ALA A 256 -5.85 23.50 5.17
C ALA A 256 -6.73 22.47 4.42
N LEU A 257 -6.28 21.23 4.32
CA LEU A 257 -7.07 20.12 3.73
C LEU A 257 -8.29 19.77 4.60
N TYR A 258 -8.15 19.77 5.93
CA TYR A 258 -9.25 19.57 6.87
C TYR A 258 -10.34 20.62 6.68
N LYS A 259 -9.94 21.91 6.62
CA LYS A 259 -10.87 23.00 6.36
C LYS A 259 -11.60 22.82 5.02
N PHE A 260 -10.88 22.46 3.95
CA PHE A 260 -11.49 22.20 2.64
C PHE A 260 -12.44 20.99 2.70
N ALA A 261 -12.08 19.92 3.39
CA ALA A 261 -12.93 18.75 3.57
C ALA A 261 -14.27 19.11 4.22
N HIS A 262 -14.22 19.83 5.34
CA HIS A 262 -15.42 20.15 6.14
C HIS A 262 -16.25 21.29 5.58
N GLU A 263 -15.62 22.40 5.17
CA GLU A 263 -16.35 23.62 4.76
C GLU A 263 -16.82 23.55 3.30
N VAL A 264 -16.10 22.85 2.42
CA VAL A 264 -16.40 22.82 0.98
C VAL A 264 -17.00 21.48 0.56
N LYS A 265 -16.41 20.37 1.01
CA LYS A 265 -16.84 19.03 0.58
C LYS A 265 -17.81 18.35 1.54
N HIS A 266 -17.99 18.89 2.76
CA HIS A 266 -18.84 18.33 3.81
C HIS A 266 -18.56 16.84 4.09
N THR A 267 -17.27 16.51 4.16
CA THR A 267 -16.75 15.16 4.42
C THR A 267 -15.59 15.20 5.42
N SER A 268 -15.16 14.04 5.91
CA SER A 268 -13.97 13.96 6.76
C SER A 268 -12.67 14.11 5.95
N LEU A 269 -11.57 14.45 6.63
CA LEU A 269 -10.25 14.56 5.99
C LEU A 269 -9.76 13.21 5.44
N GLU A 270 -10.00 12.12 6.16
CA GLU A 270 -9.65 10.77 5.68
C GLU A 270 -10.46 10.40 4.43
N SER A 271 -11.76 10.68 4.40
CA SER A 271 -12.59 10.43 3.22
C SER A 271 -12.22 11.34 2.05
N LEU A 272 -11.92 12.64 2.28
CA LEU A 272 -11.37 13.52 1.24
C LEU A 272 -10.06 12.96 0.67
N SER A 273 -9.15 12.53 1.54
CA SER A 273 -7.86 11.98 1.13
C SER A 273 -8.04 10.72 0.25
N LEU A 274 -8.98 9.85 0.60
CA LEU A 274 -9.29 8.68 -0.21
C LEU A 274 -10.04 9.03 -1.50
N SER A 275 -10.93 10.04 -1.48
CA SER A 275 -11.62 10.56 -2.66
C SER A 275 -10.64 11.10 -3.71
N TRP A 276 -9.55 11.73 -3.26
CA TRP A 276 -8.49 12.19 -4.14
C TRP A 276 -7.87 11.04 -4.94
N PHE A 277 -7.61 9.86 -4.33
CA PHE A 277 -7.11 8.69 -5.07
C PHE A 277 -8.08 8.21 -6.13
N VAL A 278 -9.39 8.18 -5.82
CA VAL A 278 -10.42 7.82 -6.80
C VAL A 278 -10.42 8.79 -7.98
N LYS A 279 -10.29 10.11 -7.69
CA LYS A 279 -10.27 11.17 -8.71
C LYS A 279 -9.06 11.06 -9.64
N ILE A 280 -7.85 10.88 -9.07
CA ILE A 280 -6.62 10.89 -9.89
C ILE A 280 -6.35 9.59 -10.63
N SER A 281 -6.94 8.47 -10.19
CA SER A 281 -6.76 7.15 -10.81
C SER A 281 -7.29 7.14 -12.24
N GLY A 282 -6.44 6.86 -13.22
CA GLY A 282 -6.84 6.78 -14.63
C GLY A 282 -7.06 8.12 -15.33
N LEU A 283 -6.69 9.25 -14.72
CA LEU A 283 -6.77 10.56 -15.38
C LEU A 283 -5.88 10.61 -16.63
N LYS A 284 -6.34 11.36 -17.62
CA LYS A 284 -5.56 11.63 -18.85
C LYS A 284 -4.29 12.41 -18.56
N GLU A 285 -4.34 13.31 -17.58
CA GLU A 285 -3.19 14.11 -17.15
C GLU A 285 -3.42 14.66 -15.74
N TYR A 286 -2.40 14.58 -14.89
CA TYR A 286 -2.38 15.22 -13.57
C TYR A 286 -0.94 15.49 -13.14
N ARG A 287 -0.65 16.71 -12.64
CA ARG A 287 0.67 17.18 -12.19
C ARG A 287 1.79 16.84 -13.17
N GLY A 288 1.53 17.04 -14.48
CA GLY A 288 2.52 16.81 -15.54
C GLY A 288 2.66 15.37 -16.02
N VAL A 289 2.06 14.40 -15.34
CA VAL A 289 2.07 12.99 -15.77
C VAL A 289 0.84 12.69 -16.62
N LYS A 290 1.05 12.08 -17.79
CA LYS A 290 -0.02 11.73 -18.75
C LYS A 290 -0.44 10.27 -18.64
N ASN A 291 -1.71 10.02 -18.97
CA ASN A 291 -2.32 8.68 -19.02
C ASN A 291 -2.05 7.89 -17.73
N ILE A 292 -2.37 8.50 -16.59
CA ILE A 292 -2.11 7.91 -15.27
C ILE A 292 -2.74 6.53 -15.21
N THR A 293 -1.93 5.55 -14.84
CA THR A 293 -2.39 4.18 -14.58
C THR A 293 -3.38 4.12 -13.42
N LYS A 294 -4.01 2.97 -13.24
CA LYS A 294 -4.86 2.72 -12.08
C LYS A 294 -4.08 2.87 -10.77
N ILE A 295 -4.65 3.59 -9.81
CA ILE A 295 -4.08 3.76 -8.46
C ILE A 295 -5.09 3.24 -7.44
N LEU A 296 -4.69 2.28 -6.62
CA LEU A 296 -5.48 1.75 -5.52
C LEU A 296 -4.83 2.14 -4.20
N ALA A 297 -5.51 2.94 -3.40
CA ALA A 297 -5.06 3.21 -2.04
C ALA A 297 -5.34 2.01 -1.12
N ILE A 298 -4.41 1.70 -0.21
CA ILE A 298 -4.55 0.62 0.77
C ILE A 298 -4.55 1.17 2.21
N PRO A 299 -5.59 1.94 2.61
CA PRO A 299 -5.72 2.33 4.00
C PRO A 299 -5.89 1.10 4.89
N SER A 300 -5.62 1.25 6.18
CA SER A 300 -5.80 0.23 7.20
C SER A 300 -6.83 0.68 8.23
N GLY A 301 -7.52 -0.26 8.85
CA GLY A 301 -8.44 0.01 9.95
C GLY A 301 -8.52 -1.20 10.87
N SER A 302 -8.13 -1.05 12.13
CA SER A 302 -8.14 -2.15 13.11
C SER A 302 -9.50 -2.31 13.82
N THR A 303 -10.50 -1.54 13.44
CA THR A 303 -11.88 -1.64 13.93
C THR A 303 -12.85 -1.28 12.82
N LYS A 304 -14.09 -1.79 12.92
CA LYS A 304 -15.18 -1.43 12.01
C LYS A 304 -15.39 0.09 11.98
N ALA A 305 -15.41 0.76 13.12
CA ALA A 305 -15.60 2.21 13.21
C ALA A 305 -14.51 2.99 12.44
N LYS A 306 -13.24 2.55 12.49
CA LYS A 306 -12.17 3.18 11.69
C LYS A 306 -12.33 2.95 10.19
N ILE A 307 -12.83 1.79 9.80
CA ILE A 307 -13.11 1.50 8.38
C ILE A 307 -14.28 2.39 7.91
N GLU A 308 -15.34 2.48 8.69
CA GLU A 308 -16.48 3.36 8.40
C GLU A 308 -16.04 4.84 8.32
N SER A 309 -15.18 5.31 9.23
CA SER A 309 -14.60 6.66 9.18
C SER A 309 -13.81 6.88 7.88
N ASN A 310 -12.97 5.94 7.49
CA ASN A 310 -12.14 6.07 6.30
C ASN A 310 -12.97 6.07 5.00
N PHE A 311 -13.95 5.17 4.87
CA PHE A 311 -14.63 4.88 3.60
C PHE A 311 -16.07 5.40 3.54
N GLY A 312 -16.68 5.73 4.67
CA GLY A 312 -18.12 5.97 4.77
C GLY A 312 -18.60 7.27 4.13
N SER A 313 -17.70 8.19 3.81
CA SER A 313 -18.05 9.51 3.26
C SER A 313 -17.19 9.87 2.04
N ILE A 314 -16.82 8.87 1.23
CA ILE A 314 -16.15 9.10 -0.07
C ILE A 314 -17.04 9.98 -0.94
N VAL A 315 -16.47 11.06 -1.46
CA VAL A 315 -17.17 12.06 -2.28
C VAL A 315 -16.59 12.13 -3.68
N GLU A 316 -17.42 12.49 -4.65
CA GLU A 316 -16.96 12.83 -5.99
C GLU A 316 -16.24 14.19 -5.97
N LEU A 317 -15.04 14.25 -6.55
CA LEU A 317 -14.27 15.46 -6.73
C LEU A 317 -14.34 15.96 -8.16
N SER A 318 -14.72 17.22 -8.34
CA SER A 318 -14.68 17.91 -9.64
C SER A 318 -13.23 18.27 -10.01
N ASP A 319 -13.04 18.83 -11.22
CA ASP A 319 -11.73 19.34 -11.62
C ASP A 319 -11.38 20.62 -10.85
N GLU A 320 -12.37 21.42 -10.47
CA GLU A 320 -12.20 22.60 -9.61
C GLU A 320 -11.78 22.19 -8.18
N ASP A 321 -12.37 21.12 -7.64
CA ASP A 321 -11.96 20.57 -6.35
C ASP A 321 -10.50 20.10 -6.38
N LEU A 322 -10.11 19.40 -7.46
CA LEU A 322 -8.74 18.95 -7.64
C LEU A 322 -7.76 20.13 -7.73
N ALA A 323 -8.12 21.18 -8.47
CA ALA A 323 -7.32 22.40 -8.56
C ALA A 323 -7.20 23.13 -7.20
N ALA A 324 -8.27 23.12 -6.39
CA ALA A 324 -8.24 23.68 -5.04
C ALA A 324 -7.33 22.88 -4.10
N ILE A 325 -7.37 21.55 -4.19
CA ILE A 325 -6.46 20.66 -3.44
C ILE A 325 -5.00 20.90 -3.88
N ASP A 326 -4.73 21.02 -5.18
CA ASP A 326 -3.39 21.32 -5.70
C ASP A 326 -2.87 22.66 -5.19
N LYS A 327 -3.72 23.69 -5.17
CA LYS A 327 -3.35 24.98 -4.59
C LYS A 327 -2.98 24.87 -3.10
N ILE A 328 -3.74 24.09 -2.32
CA ILE A 328 -3.42 23.85 -0.89
C ILE A 328 -2.06 23.16 -0.76
N ILE A 329 -1.79 22.16 -1.63
CA ILE A 329 -0.52 21.44 -1.66
C ILE A 329 0.64 22.40 -1.96
N ASP A 330 0.51 23.23 -2.96
CA ASP A 330 1.59 24.12 -3.43
C ASP A 330 1.86 25.27 -2.43
N GLU A 331 0.81 25.79 -1.78
CA GLU A 331 0.93 26.84 -0.73
C GLU A 331 1.48 26.31 0.60
N ASN A 332 1.42 25.01 0.85
CA ASN A 332 1.85 24.39 2.10
C ASN A 332 2.84 23.24 1.84
N PRO A 333 4.09 23.55 1.42
CA PRO A 333 5.07 22.51 1.12
C PRO A 333 5.39 21.64 2.34
N VAL A 334 5.52 20.31 2.12
CA VAL A 334 5.93 19.34 3.13
C VAL A 334 7.46 19.31 3.20
N VAL A 335 8.00 19.21 4.42
CA VAL A 335 9.43 19.12 4.67
C VAL A 335 9.77 17.81 5.43
N GLY A 336 11.02 17.36 5.26
CA GLY A 336 11.49 16.07 5.78
C GLY A 336 11.16 14.89 4.85
N GLY A 337 12.04 13.90 4.82
CA GLY A 337 11.90 12.69 4.03
C GLY A 337 10.77 11.77 4.51
N ARG A 338 10.36 10.85 3.64
CA ARG A 338 9.37 9.79 3.98
C ARG A 338 9.88 8.89 5.11
N TYR A 339 11.18 8.65 5.14
CA TYR A 339 11.91 7.87 6.12
C TYR A 339 13.12 8.66 6.63
N ASN A 340 13.83 8.15 7.64
CA ASN A 340 15.14 8.68 8.00
C ASN A 340 16.19 8.35 6.92
N LYS A 341 17.33 9.03 6.95
CA LYS A 341 18.40 8.90 5.93
C LYS A 341 18.87 7.46 5.71
N GLN A 342 18.93 6.64 6.76
CA GLN A 342 19.38 5.25 6.65
C GLN A 342 18.36 4.38 5.89
N ALA A 343 17.10 4.47 6.25
CA ALA A 343 16.03 3.71 5.61
C ALA A 343 15.71 4.25 4.21
N ALA A 344 15.93 5.55 3.94
CA ALA A 344 15.76 6.17 2.64
C ALA A 344 16.71 5.60 1.57
N ALA A 345 17.87 5.06 1.96
CA ALA A 345 18.81 4.40 1.05
C ALA A 345 18.25 3.14 0.37
N HIS A 346 17.16 2.58 0.89
CA HIS A 346 16.47 1.41 0.34
C HIS A 346 15.19 1.77 -0.44
N LEU A 347 14.93 3.06 -0.65
CA LEU A 347 13.81 3.54 -1.46
C LEU A 347 14.25 3.73 -2.90
N ASN A 348 13.30 3.54 -3.82
CA ASN A 348 13.51 3.76 -5.26
C ASN A 348 14.73 2.96 -5.82
N GLY A 349 14.93 1.76 -5.30
CA GLY A 349 16.03 0.87 -5.66
C GLY A 349 15.98 0.28 -7.05
#